data_fedd205416e0844bef6b9c979adc792b
#
_entry.id   fedd205416e0844bef6b9c979adc792b
#
_cell.length_a   1.000
_cell.length_b   1.000
_cell.length_c   1.000
_cell.angle_alpha   90.00
_cell.angle_beta   90.00
_cell.angle_gamma   90.00
#
_symmetry.space_group_name_H-M   'P 1'
#
loop_
_entity.id
_entity.type
_entity.pdbx_description
1 polymer ?
#
loop_
_entity_poly.entity_id
_entity_poly.type
_entity_poly.pdbx_seq_one_letter_code
_entity_poly.pdbx_strand_id
1 'polypeptide(L)'
;MIDFNRPAFTGREFDYIRDAVQRGMLCGDGEYTKRCSQWMMDKFHVNHVMLTTSCTHALEMAAHLCDIKPGDEVIMPSYTFVSTADAFVLKGAKIVFVDIRPDTMNID
;
A
#
# COMPACT_ATOMS: atom_id res chain seq x y z
N MET A 1 -1.82 -13.20 -28.41
CA MET A 1 -2.17 -11.89 -27.79
C MET A 1 -1.48 -11.88 -26.42
N ILE A 2 -0.81 -10.80 -26.07
CA ILE A 2 -0.17 -10.65 -24.75
C ILE A 2 -1.18 -9.92 -23.87
N ASP A 3 -1.58 -10.55 -22.76
CA ASP A 3 -2.52 -9.95 -21.82
C ASP A 3 -1.84 -8.81 -21.06
N PHE A 4 -2.55 -7.71 -20.84
CA PHE A 4 -2.04 -6.58 -20.07
C PHE A 4 -1.80 -6.95 -18.60
N ASN A 5 -2.67 -7.76 -18.05
CA ASN A 5 -2.58 -8.26 -16.68
C ASN A 5 -3.15 -9.69 -16.59
N ARG A 6 -2.49 -10.54 -15.85
CA ARG A 6 -2.96 -11.89 -15.57
C ARG A 6 -2.68 -12.25 -14.12
N PRO A 7 -3.70 -12.67 -13.34
CA PRO A 7 -3.47 -13.13 -11.98
C PRO A 7 -2.51 -14.33 -11.95
N ALA A 8 -1.55 -14.29 -11.05
CA ALA A 8 -0.65 -15.41 -10.80
C ALA A 8 -1.23 -16.26 -9.66
N PHE A 9 -1.42 -17.54 -9.93
CA PHE A 9 -1.85 -18.51 -8.92
C PHE A 9 -0.69 -19.47 -8.63
N THR A 10 -0.40 -19.67 -7.35
CA THR A 10 0.60 -20.64 -6.87
C THR A 10 -0.03 -22.02 -6.62
N GLY A 11 -1.38 -22.07 -6.56
CA GLY A 11 -2.17 -23.27 -6.31
C GLY A 11 -2.56 -23.48 -4.85
N ARG A 12 -2.07 -22.64 -3.93
CA ARG A 12 -2.33 -22.76 -2.48
C ARG A 12 -3.36 -21.77 -1.95
N GLU A 13 -3.82 -20.84 -2.77
CA GLU A 13 -4.71 -19.75 -2.36
C GLU A 13 -6.01 -20.27 -1.75
N PHE A 14 -6.62 -21.26 -2.39
CA PHE A 14 -7.87 -21.86 -1.91
C PHE A 14 -7.70 -22.66 -0.61
N ASP A 15 -6.53 -23.21 -0.36
CA ASP A 15 -6.25 -23.91 0.90
C ASP A 15 -6.16 -22.90 2.06
N TYR A 16 -5.51 -21.77 1.85
CA TYR A 16 -5.46 -20.70 2.85
C TYR A 16 -6.84 -20.06 3.11
N ILE A 17 -7.64 -19.86 2.06
CA ILE A 17 -9.02 -19.37 2.22
C ILE A 17 -9.85 -20.38 3.03
N ARG A 18 -9.77 -21.67 2.70
CA ARG A 18 -10.47 -22.74 3.42
C ARG A 18 -10.07 -22.80 4.88
N ASP A 19 -8.78 -22.71 5.20
CA ASP A 19 -8.28 -22.68 6.56
C ASP A 19 -8.81 -21.47 7.34
N ALA A 20 -8.80 -20.27 6.73
CA ALA A 20 -9.34 -19.06 7.34
C ALA A 20 -10.84 -19.21 7.67
N VAL A 21 -11.63 -19.80 6.74
CA VAL A 21 -13.05 -20.08 6.96
C VAL A 21 -13.25 -21.08 8.11
N GLN A 22 -12.46 -22.15 8.15
CA GLN A 22 -12.55 -23.17 9.20
C GLN A 22 -12.22 -22.62 10.59
N ARG A 23 -11.29 -21.65 10.67
CA ARG A 23 -10.98 -20.95 11.91
C ARG A 23 -12.07 -19.96 12.35
N GLY A 24 -13.05 -19.69 11.49
CA GLY A 24 -14.16 -18.78 11.79
C GLY A 24 -13.76 -17.30 11.85
N MET A 25 -12.63 -16.91 11.28
CA MET A 25 -12.10 -15.55 11.35
C MET A 25 -11.89 -15.00 9.94
N LEU A 26 -12.93 -14.34 9.42
CA LEU A 26 -12.94 -13.73 8.07
C LEU A 26 -12.85 -12.20 8.10
N CYS A 27 -12.81 -11.60 9.28
CA CYS A 27 -12.58 -10.17 9.43
C CYS A 27 -11.09 -9.82 9.31
N GLY A 28 -10.79 -8.53 9.27
CA GLY A 28 -9.41 -8.04 9.33
C GLY A 28 -8.70 -8.46 10.63
N ASP A 29 -7.39 -8.36 10.63
CA ASP A 29 -6.51 -8.67 11.77
C ASP A 29 -6.55 -10.14 12.24
N GLY A 30 -6.88 -11.03 11.32
CA GLY A 30 -6.85 -12.47 11.55
C GLY A 30 -5.44 -13.06 11.53
N GLU A 31 -5.37 -14.40 11.63
CA GLU A 31 -4.09 -15.13 11.68
C GLU A 31 -3.18 -14.84 10.47
N TYR A 32 -3.75 -14.80 9.27
CA TYR A 32 -2.96 -14.51 8.06
C TYR A 32 -2.43 -13.09 8.01
N THR A 33 -3.18 -12.11 8.52
CA THR A 33 -2.69 -10.74 8.68
C THR A 33 -1.47 -10.70 9.59
N LYS A 34 -1.53 -11.38 10.74
CA LYS A 34 -0.42 -11.46 11.69
C LYS A 34 0.81 -12.13 11.07
N ARG A 35 0.61 -13.25 10.37
CA ARG A 35 1.71 -13.97 9.70
C ARG A 35 2.36 -13.12 8.60
N CYS A 36 1.57 -12.41 7.79
CA CYS A 36 2.10 -11.52 6.77
C CYS A 36 2.86 -10.34 7.41
N SER A 37 2.31 -9.72 8.44
CA SER A 37 2.98 -8.63 9.16
C SER A 37 4.29 -9.09 9.78
N GLN A 38 4.31 -10.26 10.43
CA GLN A 38 5.53 -10.82 11.02
C GLN A 38 6.58 -11.11 9.95
N TRP A 39 6.18 -11.74 8.84
CA TRP A 39 7.10 -12.01 7.74
C TRP A 39 7.72 -10.74 7.17
N MET A 40 6.92 -9.68 7.01
CA MET A 40 7.41 -8.38 6.53
C MET A 40 8.35 -7.72 7.55
N MET A 41 8.01 -7.77 8.85
CA MET A 41 8.89 -7.26 9.91
C MET A 41 10.26 -7.93 9.87
N ASP A 42 10.28 -9.25 9.77
CA ASP A 42 11.53 -10.04 9.74
C ASP A 42 12.31 -9.75 8.44
N LYS A 43 11.61 -9.72 7.30
CA LYS A 43 12.24 -9.54 5.99
C LYS A 43 12.85 -8.16 5.78
N PHE A 44 12.18 -7.11 6.27
CA PHE A 44 12.57 -5.71 6.06
C PHE A 44 13.22 -5.08 7.29
N HIS A 45 13.35 -5.83 8.39
CA HIS A 45 13.93 -5.37 9.65
C HIS A 45 13.25 -4.11 10.19
N VAL A 46 11.91 -4.08 10.12
CA VAL A 46 11.08 -2.98 10.63
C VAL A 46 10.33 -3.43 11.88
N ASN A 47 10.05 -2.50 12.78
CA ASN A 47 9.42 -2.82 14.07
C ASN A 47 7.91 -3.04 13.98
N HIS A 48 7.25 -2.44 13.00
CA HIS A 48 5.80 -2.50 12.86
C HIS A 48 5.41 -2.58 11.39
N VAL A 49 4.39 -3.38 11.10
CA VAL A 49 3.75 -3.51 9.79
C VAL A 49 2.25 -3.50 9.99
N MET A 50 1.58 -2.64 9.26
CA MET A 50 0.12 -2.58 9.20
C MET A 50 -0.34 -2.88 7.78
N LEU A 51 -1.16 -3.90 7.61
CA LEU A 51 -1.75 -4.23 6.32
C LEU A 51 -3.02 -3.41 6.10
N THR A 52 -3.22 -2.96 4.88
CA THR A 52 -4.39 -2.21 4.45
C THR A 52 -5.12 -2.95 3.34
N THR A 53 -6.35 -2.57 3.08
CA THR A 53 -7.18 -3.17 2.03
C THR A 53 -6.78 -2.72 0.61
N SER A 54 -6.01 -1.64 0.50
CA SER A 54 -5.52 -1.11 -0.77
C SER A 54 -4.29 -0.22 -0.57
N CYS A 55 -3.54 0.03 -1.65
CA CYS A 55 -2.46 1.01 -1.65
C CYS A 55 -2.98 2.43 -1.36
N THR A 56 -4.17 2.79 -1.83
CA THR A 56 -4.83 4.07 -1.53
C THR A 56 -4.98 4.26 -0.03
N HIS A 57 -5.53 3.29 0.69
CA HIS A 57 -5.66 3.36 2.15
C HIS A 57 -4.30 3.37 2.87
N ALA A 58 -3.27 2.72 2.30
CA ALA A 58 -1.92 2.80 2.85
C ALA A 58 -1.35 4.23 2.74
N LEU A 59 -1.59 4.91 1.62
CA LEU A 59 -1.19 6.31 1.42
C LEU A 59 -1.96 7.26 2.35
N GLU A 60 -3.27 7.08 2.51
CA GLU A 60 -4.07 7.85 3.45
C GLU A 60 -3.59 7.67 4.91
N MET A 61 -3.27 6.42 5.28
CA MET A 61 -2.70 6.12 6.59
C MET A 61 -1.32 6.77 6.75
N ALA A 62 -0.46 6.74 5.72
CA ALA A 62 0.83 7.39 5.75
C ALA A 62 0.69 8.91 5.94
N ALA A 63 -0.23 9.55 5.21
CA ALA A 63 -0.53 10.99 5.38
C ALA A 63 -1.00 11.31 6.81
N HIS A 64 -1.76 10.40 7.44
CA HIS A 64 -2.19 10.55 8.81
C HIS A 64 -1.03 10.38 9.81
N LEU A 65 -0.20 9.36 9.63
CA LEU A 65 0.95 9.09 10.50
C LEU A 65 2.03 10.17 10.41
N CYS A 66 2.17 10.80 9.25
CA CYS A 66 3.06 11.96 9.07
C CYS A 66 2.49 13.27 9.63
N ASP A 67 1.28 13.24 10.20
CA ASP A 67 0.59 14.41 10.76
C ASP A 67 0.45 15.56 9.75
N ILE A 68 0.20 15.21 8.49
CA ILE A 68 0.04 16.18 7.40
C ILE A 68 -1.13 17.13 7.68
N LYS A 69 -0.89 18.43 7.51
CA LYS A 69 -1.82 19.53 7.80
C LYS A 69 -2.01 20.45 6.61
N PRO A 70 -3.08 21.25 6.63
CA PRO A 70 -3.27 22.29 5.62
C PRO A 70 -2.08 23.23 5.53
N GLY A 71 -1.56 23.39 4.31
CA GLY A 71 -0.40 24.23 4.03
C GLY A 71 0.92 23.48 3.93
N ASP A 72 1.00 22.23 4.37
CA ASP A 72 2.18 21.38 4.14
C ASP A 72 2.34 21.10 2.64
N GLU A 73 3.57 21.01 2.18
CA GLU A 73 3.91 20.67 0.82
C GLU A 73 4.36 19.21 0.73
N VAL A 74 3.81 18.49 -0.26
CA VAL A 74 4.16 17.09 -0.55
C VAL A 74 4.70 17.03 -1.97
N ILE A 75 5.96 16.65 -2.09
CA ILE A 75 6.65 16.49 -3.37
C ILE A 75 6.35 15.10 -3.93
N MET A 76 5.95 15.04 -5.18
CA MET A 76 5.69 13.78 -5.88
C MET A 76 5.84 13.93 -7.39
N PRO A 77 6.12 12.83 -8.13
CA PRO A 77 6.09 12.88 -9.58
C PRO A 77 4.65 12.96 -10.09
N SER A 78 4.43 13.65 -11.22
CA SER A 78 3.13 13.65 -11.90
C SER A 78 2.82 12.31 -12.58
N TYR A 79 3.85 11.50 -12.84
CA TYR A 79 3.72 10.15 -13.37
C TYR A 79 3.39 9.16 -12.25
N THR A 80 2.14 9.19 -11.81
CA THR A 80 1.64 8.31 -10.74
C THR A 80 0.12 8.14 -10.86
N PHE A 81 -0.44 7.22 -10.10
CA PHE A 81 -1.88 7.09 -10.01
C PHE A 81 -2.46 8.22 -9.14
N VAL A 82 -3.65 8.71 -9.48
CA VAL A 82 -4.28 9.87 -8.85
C VAL A 82 -4.38 9.77 -7.33
N SER A 83 -4.65 8.59 -6.78
CA SER A 83 -4.77 8.39 -5.32
C SER A 83 -3.48 8.68 -4.56
N THR A 84 -2.33 8.75 -5.24
CA THR A 84 -1.07 9.19 -4.60
C THR A 84 -1.17 10.64 -4.15
N ALA A 85 -1.76 11.50 -4.96
CA ALA A 85 -2.00 12.90 -4.60
C ALA A 85 -3.19 13.05 -3.64
N ASP A 86 -4.30 12.36 -3.94
CA ASP A 86 -5.57 12.49 -3.21
C ASP A 86 -5.41 12.23 -1.71
N ALA A 87 -4.62 11.23 -1.33
CA ALA A 87 -4.36 10.88 0.06
C ALA A 87 -3.86 12.07 0.90
N PHE A 88 -3.02 12.92 0.31
CA PHE A 88 -2.44 14.08 0.97
C PHE A 88 -3.32 15.33 0.82
N VAL A 89 -3.97 15.49 -0.34
CA VAL A 89 -4.94 16.58 -0.58
C VAL A 89 -6.11 16.51 0.39
N LEU A 90 -6.59 15.32 0.73
CA LEU A 90 -7.63 15.12 1.75
C LEU A 90 -7.23 15.65 3.14
N LYS A 91 -5.93 15.78 3.43
CA LYS A 91 -5.40 16.41 4.63
C LYS A 91 -5.15 17.92 4.48
N GLY A 92 -5.38 18.47 3.30
CA GLY A 92 -5.17 19.88 2.99
C GLY A 92 -3.73 20.21 2.55
N ALA A 93 -2.94 19.21 2.22
CA ALA A 93 -1.61 19.42 1.68
C ALA A 93 -1.65 20.04 0.27
N LYS A 94 -0.61 20.78 -0.04
CA LYS A 94 -0.32 21.31 -1.38
C LYS A 94 0.62 20.35 -2.09
N ILE A 95 0.21 19.83 -3.24
CA ILE A 95 1.06 18.95 -4.05
C ILE A 95 2.03 19.77 -4.87
N VAL A 96 3.29 19.41 -4.80
CA VAL A 96 4.39 19.96 -5.60
C VAL A 96 4.86 18.88 -6.55
N PHE A 97 4.51 19.03 -7.82
CA PHE A 97 4.92 18.07 -8.84
C PHE A 97 6.36 18.33 -9.28
N VAL A 98 7.10 17.25 -9.42
CA VAL A 98 8.46 17.22 -9.95
C VAL A 98 8.52 16.17 -11.06
N ASP A 99 9.58 16.21 -11.84
CA ASP A 99 9.77 15.27 -12.94
C ASP A 99 10.33 13.93 -12.46
N ILE A 100 10.34 12.97 -13.36
CA ILE A 100 10.92 11.65 -13.14
C ILE A 100 12.18 11.47 -13.98
N ARG A 101 13.10 10.71 -13.46
CA ARG A 101 14.28 10.27 -14.22
C ARG A 101 13.87 9.29 -15.31
N PRO A 102 14.29 9.51 -16.57
CA PRO A 102 13.90 8.62 -17.69
C PRO A 102 14.50 7.21 -17.59
N ASP A 103 15.58 7.04 -16.84
CA ASP A 103 16.27 5.76 -16.67
C ASP A 103 15.68 4.86 -15.58
N THR A 104 15.12 5.45 -14.54
CA THR A 104 14.60 4.71 -13.38
C THR A 104 13.10 4.88 -13.15
N MET A 105 12.48 5.87 -13.78
CA MET A 105 11.10 6.31 -13.53
C MET A 105 10.83 6.75 -12.07
N ASN A 106 11.88 6.90 -11.28
CA ASN A 106 11.78 7.48 -9.94
C ASN A 106 11.86 9.00 -10.01
N ILE A 107 11.51 9.65 -8.90
CA ILE A 107 11.62 11.10 -8.73
C ILE A 107 13.04 11.58 -9.04
N ASP A 108 13.15 12.71 -9.74
CA ASP A 108 14.45 13.29 -10.11
C ASP A 108 14.98 14.20 -8.99
#